data_db2b719a6ec63cd56cd1bd310fabf6da
#
_entry.id   db2b719a6ec63cd56cd1bd310fabf6da
#
_cell.length_a   1.000
_cell.length_b   1.000
_cell.length_c   1.000
_cell.angle_alpha   90.00
_cell.angle_beta   90.00
_cell.angle_gamma   90.00
#
_symmetry.space_group_name_H-M   'P 1'
#
loop_
_entity.id
_entity.type
_entity.pdbx_description
1 polymer ?
#
loop_
_entity_poly.entity_id
_entity_poly.type
_entity_poly.pdbx_seq_one_letter_code
_entity_poly.pdbx_strand_id
1 'polypeptide(L)'
;MNNNKHYVSSDMTRKLKDKNYPLIKVYKQNGNPVLFELPFDDPNWQDCEAWYIPTIYEVIEYFRDIKYIDIVIDKNITIKNSWYYKIYINDDANNIITQQPIENKTYEQAACDAIYYILNNLI
;
A
#
# COMPACT_ATOMS: atom_id res chain seq x y z
N MET A 1 20.00 13.51 -6.72
CA MET A 1 19.20 12.33 -7.04
C MET A 1 17.90 12.38 -6.29
N ASN A 2 16.87 12.40 -7.01
CA ASN A 2 15.58 12.46 -6.42
C ASN A 2 14.96 11.07 -6.32
N ASN A 3 14.54 10.74 -5.14
CA ASN A 3 13.94 9.46 -4.87
C ASN A 3 12.43 9.58 -4.97
N ASN A 4 11.92 9.42 -6.17
CA ASN A 4 10.50 9.66 -6.44
C ASN A 4 9.59 8.50 -6.02
N LYS A 5 10.05 7.66 -5.10
CA LYS A 5 9.20 6.60 -4.58
C LYS A 5 8.18 7.18 -3.63
N HIS A 6 6.93 6.80 -3.84
CA HIS A 6 5.83 7.22 -2.99
C HIS A 6 5.56 6.14 -1.96
N TYR A 7 6.02 6.38 -0.76
CA TYR A 7 5.82 5.45 0.35
C TYR A 7 4.48 5.68 1.02
N VAL A 8 3.91 4.61 1.54
CA VAL A 8 2.72 4.74 2.38
C VAL A 8 3.12 5.34 3.73
N SER A 9 2.16 5.83 4.49
CA SER A 9 2.42 6.39 5.81
C SER A 9 2.73 5.29 6.83
N SER A 10 3.28 5.70 7.98
CA SER A 10 3.47 4.80 9.11
C SER A 10 2.16 4.21 9.61
N ASP A 11 1.10 5.01 9.63
CA ASP A 11 -0.23 4.55 10.03
C ASP A 11 -0.73 3.46 9.09
N MET A 12 -0.61 3.68 7.78
CA MET A 12 -1.01 2.69 6.79
C MET A 12 -0.17 1.42 6.91
N THR A 13 1.13 1.57 7.18
CA THR A 13 2.01 0.42 7.37
C THR A 13 1.54 -0.44 8.54
N ARG A 14 1.14 0.16 9.64
CA ARG A 14 0.60 -0.58 10.79
C ARG A 14 -0.69 -1.30 10.43
N LYS A 15 -1.57 -0.65 9.70
CA LYS A 15 -2.83 -1.27 9.25
C LYS A 15 -2.57 -2.44 8.30
N LEU A 16 -1.60 -2.29 7.41
CA LEU A 16 -1.20 -3.37 6.51
C LEU A 16 -0.66 -4.56 7.29
N LYS A 17 0.18 -4.31 8.29
CA LYS A 17 0.72 -5.35 9.15
C LYS A 17 -0.41 -6.10 9.86
N ASP A 18 -1.39 -5.40 10.37
CA ASP A 18 -2.53 -5.99 11.06
C ASP A 18 -3.36 -6.88 10.13
N LYS A 19 -3.30 -6.64 8.84
CA LYS A 19 -3.99 -7.44 7.82
C LYS A 19 -3.06 -8.46 7.14
N ASN A 20 -1.95 -8.76 7.78
CA ASN A 20 -0.99 -9.78 7.33
C ASN A 20 -0.26 -9.45 6.02
N TYR A 21 -0.12 -8.17 5.70
CA TYR A 21 0.72 -7.77 4.58
C TYR A 21 2.17 -8.19 4.86
N PRO A 22 2.88 -8.76 3.89
CA PRO A 22 4.25 -9.26 4.08
C PRO A 22 5.26 -8.12 4.13
N LEU A 23 5.38 -7.49 5.29
CA LEU A 23 6.38 -6.45 5.49
C LEU A 23 7.77 -7.05 5.60
N ILE A 24 8.76 -6.27 5.17
CA ILE A 24 10.16 -6.62 5.33
C ILE A 24 10.65 -6.02 6.64
N LYS A 25 11.16 -6.88 7.51
CA LYS A 25 11.67 -6.47 8.80
C LYS A 25 13.15 -6.13 8.69
N VAL A 26 13.58 -5.08 9.41
CA VAL A 26 14.97 -4.66 9.44
C VAL A 26 15.64 -5.30 10.65
N TYR A 27 16.78 -5.96 10.40
CA TYR A 27 17.64 -6.49 11.45
C TYR A 27 18.99 -5.80 11.40
N LYS A 28 19.74 -5.84 12.48
CA LYS A 28 21.09 -5.31 12.52
C LYS A 28 22.10 -6.42 12.78
N GLN A 29 23.18 -6.40 12.01
CA GLN A 29 24.33 -7.26 12.23
C GLN A 29 25.56 -6.37 12.19
N ASN A 30 26.34 -6.38 13.26
CA ASN A 30 27.53 -5.54 13.39
C ASN A 30 27.26 -4.05 13.16
N GLY A 31 26.07 -3.60 13.60
CA GLY A 31 25.68 -2.20 13.43
C GLY A 31 25.09 -1.85 12.07
N ASN A 32 25.08 -2.77 11.12
CA ASN A 32 24.57 -2.55 9.77
C ASN A 32 23.20 -3.18 9.58
N PRO A 33 22.27 -2.51 8.91
CA PRO A 33 20.96 -3.11 8.63
C PRO A 33 21.06 -4.22 7.60
N VAL A 34 20.29 -5.28 7.81
CA VAL A 34 20.17 -6.40 6.88
C VAL A 34 18.70 -6.68 6.63
N LEU A 35 18.35 -6.96 5.38
CA LEU A 35 16.97 -7.17 4.96
C LEU A 35 16.60 -8.65 4.96
N PHE A 36 15.43 -8.96 5.53
CA PHE A 36 14.86 -10.30 5.45
C PHE A 36 13.36 -10.20 5.22
N GLU A 37 12.83 -11.13 4.45
CA GLU A 37 11.39 -11.32 4.35
C GLU A 37 10.88 -12.06 5.57
N LEU A 38 9.67 -11.74 5.98
CA LEU A 38 9.05 -12.42 7.11
C LEU A 38 8.34 -13.70 6.66
N PRO A 39 8.27 -14.70 7.55
CA PRO A 39 8.86 -14.77 8.88
C PRO A 39 10.35 -15.10 8.86
N PHE A 40 11.07 -14.64 9.85
CA PHE A 40 12.48 -14.92 9.98
C PHE A 40 12.77 -15.21 11.46
N ASP A 41 13.23 -16.43 11.77
CA ASP A 41 13.40 -16.94 13.12
C ASP A 41 14.84 -17.33 13.41
N ASP A 42 15.76 -16.41 13.27
CA ASP A 42 17.14 -16.66 13.69
C ASP A 42 17.38 -15.99 15.04
N PRO A 43 17.62 -16.75 16.11
CA PRO A 43 17.81 -16.17 17.43
C PRO A 43 19.10 -15.36 17.56
N ASN A 44 20.01 -15.46 16.60
CA ASN A 44 21.26 -14.72 16.62
C ASN A 44 21.13 -13.31 16.07
N TRP A 45 19.99 -12.97 15.48
CA TRP A 45 19.75 -11.63 14.96
C TRP A 45 19.05 -10.77 16.00
N GLN A 46 19.50 -9.55 16.11
CA GLN A 46 18.81 -8.58 16.95
C GLN A 46 17.61 -8.02 16.21
N ASP A 47 16.48 -8.09 16.86
CA ASP A 47 15.26 -7.51 16.33
C ASP A 47 15.27 -6.00 16.62
N CYS A 48 15.26 -5.21 15.57
CA CYS A 48 15.23 -3.75 15.69
C CYS A 48 13.81 -3.21 15.79
N GLU A 49 12.81 -4.08 15.67
CA GLU A 49 11.39 -3.71 15.61
C GLU A 49 11.10 -2.64 14.55
N ALA A 50 11.95 -2.57 13.54
CA ALA A 50 11.81 -1.66 12.43
C ALA A 50 11.34 -2.42 11.19
N TRP A 51 10.55 -1.76 10.36
CA TRP A 51 9.99 -2.36 9.17
C TRP A 51 10.26 -1.44 7.99
N TYR A 52 10.54 -2.04 6.83
CA TYR A 52 10.59 -1.25 5.61
C TYR A 52 9.16 -0.85 5.23
N ILE A 53 8.97 0.44 5.06
CA ILE A 53 7.68 0.98 4.65
C ILE A 53 7.53 0.71 3.15
N PRO A 54 6.45 0.04 2.73
CA PRO A 54 6.25 -0.25 1.32
C PRO A 54 5.88 1.00 0.53
N THR A 55 6.10 0.93 -0.77
CA THR A 55 5.60 1.97 -1.68
C THR A 55 4.12 1.72 -1.97
N ILE A 56 3.43 2.77 -2.41
CA ILE A 56 2.04 2.67 -2.84
C ILE A 56 1.88 1.61 -3.93
N TYR A 57 2.81 1.58 -4.89
CA TYR A 57 2.74 0.64 -6.01
C TYR A 57 2.90 -0.80 -5.58
N GLU A 58 3.78 -1.07 -4.62
CA GLU A 58 3.95 -2.40 -4.06
C GLU A 58 2.66 -2.89 -3.39
N VAL A 59 1.98 -2.00 -2.67
CA VAL A 59 0.73 -2.34 -1.99
C VAL A 59 -0.39 -2.61 -3.01
N ILE A 60 -0.51 -1.78 -4.03
CA ILE A 60 -1.49 -1.97 -5.10
C ILE A 60 -1.28 -3.31 -5.79
N GLU A 61 -0.03 -3.64 -6.11
CA GLU A 61 0.34 -4.89 -6.74
C GLU A 61 -0.01 -6.10 -5.88
N TYR A 62 0.27 -6.00 -4.58
CA TYR A 62 -0.08 -7.06 -3.63
C TYR A 62 -1.59 -7.31 -3.59
N PHE A 63 -2.39 -6.26 -3.50
CA PHE A 63 -3.84 -6.43 -3.48
C PHE A 63 -4.34 -7.06 -4.77
N ARG A 64 -3.82 -6.65 -5.92
CA ARG A 64 -4.20 -7.21 -7.21
C ARG A 64 -3.86 -8.69 -7.31
N ASP A 65 -2.62 -9.03 -6.97
CA ASP A 65 -2.09 -10.38 -7.23
C ASP A 65 -2.45 -11.39 -6.16
N ILE A 66 -2.62 -10.98 -4.92
CA ILE A 66 -2.85 -11.87 -3.78
C ILE A 66 -4.30 -11.84 -3.30
N LYS A 67 -4.91 -10.66 -3.27
CA LYS A 67 -6.27 -10.49 -2.74
C LYS A 67 -7.32 -10.40 -3.84
N TYR A 68 -6.89 -10.34 -5.11
CA TYR A 68 -7.80 -10.19 -6.26
C TYR A 68 -8.65 -8.93 -6.15
N ILE A 69 -8.06 -7.88 -5.61
CA ILE A 69 -8.66 -6.56 -5.49
C ILE A 69 -7.78 -5.62 -6.30
N ASP A 70 -8.31 -5.11 -7.42
CA ASP A 70 -7.56 -4.24 -8.31
C ASP A 70 -7.92 -2.78 -8.09
N ILE A 71 -6.91 -1.94 -7.92
CA ILE A 71 -7.07 -0.51 -7.74
C ILE A 71 -6.68 0.16 -9.05
N VAL A 72 -7.60 0.94 -9.60
CA VAL A 72 -7.36 1.76 -10.79
C VAL A 72 -7.48 3.22 -10.37
N ILE A 73 -6.46 4.01 -10.65
CA ILE A 73 -6.47 5.44 -10.37
C ILE A 73 -6.67 6.18 -11.68
N ASP A 74 -7.73 6.91 -11.76
CA ASP A 74 -8.15 7.59 -12.98
C ASP A 74 -8.27 9.08 -12.76
N LYS A 75 -8.24 9.85 -13.83
CA LYS A 75 -8.31 11.30 -13.76
C LYS A 75 -9.64 11.79 -14.30
N ASN A 76 -10.32 12.61 -13.52
CA ASN A 76 -11.54 13.25 -13.98
C ASN A 76 -11.19 14.47 -14.84
N ILE A 77 -11.61 14.47 -16.08
CA ILE A 77 -11.27 15.55 -17.01
C ILE A 77 -12.14 16.79 -16.85
N THR A 78 -13.27 16.69 -16.18
CA THR A 78 -14.17 17.81 -15.98
C THR A 78 -13.88 18.59 -14.70
N ILE A 79 -13.22 17.96 -13.73
CA ILE A 79 -12.81 18.58 -12.48
C ILE A 79 -11.29 18.71 -12.48
N LYS A 80 -10.80 19.93 -12.39
CA LYS A 80 -9.36 20.19 -12.47
C LYS A 80 -8.58 19.52 -11.36
N ASN A 81 -7.46 18.89 -11.75
CA ASN A 81 -6.56 18.22 -10.80
C ASN A 81 -7.28 17.21 -9.90
N SER A 82 -8.18 16.44 -10.48
CA SER A 82 -8.98 15.50 -9.71
C SER A 82 -8.66 14.06 -10.13
N TRP A 83 -7.85 13.40 -9.32
CA TRP A 83 -7.65 11.97 -9.43
C TRP A 83 -8.61 11.26 -8.50
N TYR A 84 -9.08 10.08 -8.88
CA TYR A 84 -9.99 9.28 -8.07
C TYR A 84 -9.73 7.81 -8.30
N TYR A 85 -10.20 6.97 -7.38
CA TYR A 85 -9.99 5.54 -7.51
C TYR A 85 -11.25 4.80 -7.92
N LYS A 86 -11.00 3.65 -8.55
CA LYS A 86 -11.99 2.60 -8.74
C LYS A 86 -11.40 1.32 -8.18
N ILE A 87 -12.19 0.56 -7.45
CA ILE A 87 -11.76 -0.72 -6.88
C ILE A 87 -12.62 -1.81 -7.51
N TYR A 88 -11.96 -2.75 -8.16
CA TYR A 88 -12.59 -3.92 -8.78
C TYR A 88 -12.34 -5.12 -7.88
N ILE A 89 -13.42 -5.79 -7.43
CA ILE A 89 -13.32 -6.91 -6.51
C ILE A 89 -13.52 -8.20 -7.27
N ASN A 90 -12.54 -9.12 -7.17
CA ASN A 90 -12.56 -10.44 -7.81
C ASN A 90 -12.73 -10.38 -9.33
N ASP A 91 -12.17 -9.35 -9.97
CA ASP A 91 -12.30 -9.12 -11.41
C ASP A 91 -13.75 -9.07 -11.90
N ASP A 92 -14.68 -8.76 -11.02
CA ASP A 92 -16.09 -8.67 -11.35
C ASP A 92 -16.46 -7.24 -11.76
N ALA A 93 -16.80 -7.06 -13.02
CA ALA A 93 -17.18 -5.76 -13.56
C ALA A 93 -18.44 -5.18 -12.90
N ASN A 94 -19.24 -6.02 -12.25
CA ASN A 94 -20.43 -5.58 -11.55
C ASN A 94 -20.17 -5.22 -10.08
N ASN A 95 -18.97 -5.47 -9.60
CA ASN A 95 -18.59 -5.21 -8.21
C ASN A 95 -17.47 -4.17 -8.17
N ILE A 96 -17.84 -2.94 -8.51
CA ILE A 96 -16.92 -1.81 -8.61
C ILE A 96 -17.27 -0.78 -7.55
N ILE A 97 -16.25 -0.34 -6.82
CA ILE A 97 -16.38 0.76 -5.87
C ILE A 97 -15.67 1.96 -6.48
N THR A 98 -16.36 3.08 -6.60
CA THR A 98 -15.83 4.29 -7.23
C THR A 98 -15.86 5.45 -6.25
N GLN A 99 -14.71 6.09 -6.08
CA GLN A 99 -14.62 7.30 -5.28
C GLN A 99 -15.25 8.48 -6.02
N GLN A 100 -15.94 9.35 -5.28
CA GLN A 100 -16.45 10.59 -5.84
C GLN A 100 -15.25 11.51 -6.13
N PRO A 101 -15.09 12.01 -7.36
CA PRO A 101 -13.99 12.92 -7.66
C PRO A 101 -14.06 14.21 -6.85
N ILE A 102 -12.91 14.65 -6.36
CA ILE A 102 -12.77 15.86 -5.55
C ILE A 102 -11.65 16.71 -6.15
N GLU A 103 -11.89 18.01 -6.28
CA GLU A 103 -10.91 18.92 -6.81
C GLU A 103 -9.61 18.89 -5.99
N ASN A 104 -8.48 19.01 -6.68
CA ASN A 104 -7.13 19.06 -6.09
C ASN A 104 -6.67 17.78 -5.42
N LYS A 105 -7.26 16.64 -5.75
CA LYS A 105 -6.77 15.37 -5.26
C LYS A 105 -5.70 14.82 -6.21
N THR A 106 -4.52 14.51 -5.66
CA THR A 106 -3.41 13.96 -6.45
C THR A 106 -3.60 12.47 -6.68
N TYR A 107 -2.79 11.92 -7.61
CA TYR A 107 -2.73 10.48 -7.85
C TYR A 107 -2.44 9.72 -6.55
N GLU A 108 -1.42 10.15 -5.81
CA GLU A 108 -1.01 9.49 -4.56
C GLU A 108 -2.09 9.54 -3.50
N GLN A 109 -2.77 10.67 -3.38
CA GLN A 109 -3.87 10.79 -2.43
C GLN A 109 -5.03 9.85 -2.77
N ALA A 110 -5.39 9.75 -4.04
CA ALA A 110 -6.43 8.83 -4.49
C ALA A 110 -6.02 7.38 -4.24
N ALA A 111 -4.77 7.04 -4.52
CA ALA A 111 -4.25 5.70 -4.29
C ALA A 111 -4.28 5.35 -2.79
N CYS A 112 -3.85 6.26 -1.93
CA CYS A 112 -3.90 6.04 -0.49
C CYS A 112 -5.32 5.89 0.02
N ASP A 113 -6.24 6.70 -0.49
CA ASP A 113 -7.67 6.59 -0.13
C ASP A 113 -8.20 5.20 -0.49
N ALA A 114 -7.83 4.67 -1.66
CA ALA A 114 -8.25 3.34 -2.09
C ALA A 114 -7.71 2.27 -1.15
N ILE A 115 -6.44 2.35 -0.79
CA ILE A 115 -5.81 1.38 0.10
C ILE A 115 -6.49 1.41 1.47
N TYR A 116 -6.74 2.59 2.02
CA TYR A 116 -7.45 2.72 3.30
C TYR A 116 -8.86 2.15 3.23
N TYR A 117 -9.56 2.38 2.13
CA TYR A 117 -10.89 1.81 1.95
C TYR A 117 -10.84 0.28 2.02
N ILE A 118 -9.89 -0.32 1.32
CA ILE A 118 -9.72 -1.77 1.33
C ILE A 118 -9.42 -2.28 2.74
N LEU A 119 -8.47 -1.63 3.42
CA LEU A 119 -8.05 -2.06 4.76
C LEU A 119 -9.16 -1.93 5.79
N ASN A 120 -10.00 -0.93 5.65
CA ASN A 120 -11.05 -0.64 6.63
C ASN A 120 -12.38 -1.34 6.33
N ASN A 121 -12.61 -1.77 5.09
CA ASN A 121 -13.93 -2.26 4.68
C ASN A 121 -13.95 -3.61 3.96
N LEU A 122 -12.86 -4.03 3.35
CA LEU A 122 -12.87 -5.20 2.47
C LEU A 122 -12.06 -6.39 2.98
N ILE A 123 -11.15 -6.19 3.89
CA ILE A 123 -10.33 -7.28 4.43
C ILE A 123 -10.15 -7.19 5.94
#